data_6e16019743c036d8434113f8d242e5c0
#
_entry.id   6e16019743c036d8434113f8d242e5c0
#
_cell.length_a   1.000
_cell.length_b   1.000
_cell.length_c   1.000
_cell.angle_alpha   90.00
_cell.angle_beta   90.00
_cell.angle_gamma   90.00
#
_symmetry.space_group_name_H-M   'P 1'
#
loop_
_entity.id
_entity.type
_entity.pdbx_description
1 polymer ?
#
loop_
_entity_poly.entity_id
_entity_poly.type
_entity_poly.pdbx_seq_one_letter_code
_entity_poly.pdbx_strand_id
1 'polypeptide(L)'
;VLRPLYRLEAERGAELSFVPADKLGNVDYADFERLMKPNTRAVVCTNASNLTGTVLDIERIAKTAHSHGALVIVDASQTAGCWPIDMKKMGIDVLCFTGHKGLMGPQGTGGICVKEGIEIRPFKVGGSGVQSYSRTHPAEYPTRLEAGTLNGHGIAGLGAAAKFISETGV
;
A
#
# COMPACT_ATOMS: atom_id res chain seq x y z
N VAL A 1 -6.86 6.89 1.43
CA VAL A 1 -6.31 6.73 0.07
C VAL A 1 -6.36 8.04 -0.70
N LEU A 2 -7.51 8.73 -0.80
CA LEU A 2 -7.70 9.87 -1.70
C LEU A 2 -6.86 11.13 -1.36
N ARG A 3 -6.71 11.48 -0.09
CA ARG A 3 -6.02 12.73 0.30
C ARG A 3 -4.60 12.87 -0.26
N PRO A 4 -3.73 11.85 -0.23
CA PRO A 4 -2.43 11.91 -0.88
C PRO A 4 -2.51 12.10 -2.40
N LEU A 5 -3.51 11.50 -3.05
CA LEU A 5 -3.72 11.62 -4.49
C LEU A 5 -4.17 13.04 -4.87
N TYR A 6 -5.13 13.64 -4.17
CA TYR A 6 -5.53 15.04 -4.36
C TYR A 6 -4.36 16.01 -4.14
N ARG A 7 -3.47 15.69 -3.20
CA ARG A 7 -2.26 16.46 -3.02
C ARG A 7 -1.32 16.37 -4.23
N LEU A 8 -1.16 15.18 -4.80
CA LEU A 8 -0.36 14.99 -6.02
C LEU A 8 -0.99 15.74 -7.21
N GLU A 9 -2.30 15.73 -7.35
CA GLU A 9 -3.02 16.50 -8.34
C GLU A 9 -2.72 18.00 -8.20
N ALA A 10 -2.90 18.55 -7.00
CA ALA A 10 -2.70 19.98 -6.72
C ALA A 10 -1.24 20.45 -6.84
N GLU A 11 -0.28 19.65 -6.35
CA GLU A 11 1.13 20.05 -6.25
C GLU A 11 1.99 19.61 -7.46
N ARG A 12 1.57 18.56 -8.18
CA ARG A 12 2.37 17.93 -9.23
C ARG A 12 1.64 17.80 -10.56
N GLY A 13 0.39 18.23 -10.65
CA GLY A 13 -0.40 18.12 -11.86
C GLY A 13 -0.75 16.67 -12.24
N ALA A 14 -0.80 15.77 -11.26
CA ALA A 14 -1.25 14.41 -11.53
C ALA A 14 -2.73 14.42 -11.93
N GLU A 15 -3.08 13.66 -12.95
CA GLU A 15 -4.47 13.50 -13.39
C GLU A 15 -5.09 12.30 -12.67
N LEU A 16 -6.25 12.49 -12.06
CA LEU A 16 -6.96 11.45 -11.32
C LEU A 16 -8.22 11.02 -12.08
N SER A 17 -8.41 9.72 -12.22
CA SER A 17 -9.65 9.10 -12.66
C SER A 17 -10.23 8.25 -11.54
N PHE A 18 -11.54 8.29 -11.35
CA PHE A 18 -12.20 7.56 -10.27
C PHE A 18 -13.14 6.51 -10.85
N VAL A 19 -12.91 5.25 -10.47
CA VAL A 19 -13.84 4.17 -10.77
C VAL A 19 -15.10 4.37 -9.93
N PRO A 20 -16.28 4.49 -10.56
CA PRO A 20 -17.52 4.68 -9.81
C PRO A 20 -17.88 3.43 -9.02
N ALA A 21 -18.54 3.63 -7.88
CA ALA A 21 -19.10 2.57 -7.08
C ALA A 21 -20.56 2.86 -6.78
N ASP A 22 -21.35 1.81 -6.60
CA ASP A 22 -22.74 1.94 -6.12
C ASP A 22 -22.79 2.29 -4.62
N LYS A 23 -23.99 2.43 -4.07
CA LYS A 23 -24.20 2.75 -2.64
C LYS A 23 -23.71 1.65 -1.69
N LEU A 24 -23.52 0.44 -2.19
CA LEU A 24 -23.00 -0.71 -1.43
C LEU A 24 -21.48 -0.85 -1.60
N GLY A 25 -20.85 -0.01 -2.43
CA GLY A 25 -19.42 -0.05 -2.71
C GLY A 25 -19.03 -1.07 -3.81
N ASN A 26 -19.98 -1.61 -4.55
CA ASN A 26 -19.67 -2.48 -5.68
C ASN A 26 -19.20 -1.64 -6.86
N VAL A 27 -18.22 -2.16 -7.61
CA VAL A 27 -17.65 -1.55 -8.80
C VAL A 27 -17.90 -2.42 -10.03
N ASP A 28 -18.06 -1.78 -11.19
CA ASP A 28 -17.97 -2.51 -12.45
C ASP A 28 -16.49 -2.59 -12.84
N TYR A 29 -15.94 -3.79 -12.87
CA TYR A 29 -14.52 -3.99 -13.23
C TYR A 29 -14.20 -3.59 -14.67
N ALA A 30 -15.19 -3.48 -15.56
CA ALA A 30 -14.99 -2.93 -16.90
C ALA A 30 -14.66 -1.45 -16.89
N ASP A 31 -15.02 -0.72 -15.84
CA ASP A 31 -14.66 0.69 -15.68
C ASP A 31 -13.16 0.90 -15.49
N PHE A 32 -12.45 -0.06 -14.91
CA PHE A 32 -10.99 0.02 -14.84
C PHE A 32 -10.39 0.10 -16.24
N GLU A 33 -10.84 -0.74 -17.16
CA GLU A 33 -10.39 -0.71 -18.56
C GLU A 33 -10.80 0.61 -19.26
N ARG A 34 -12.05 1.03 -19.10
CA ARG A 34 -12.57 2.26 -19.71
C ARG A 34 -11.85 3.53 -19.28
N LEU A 35 -11.33 3.55 -18.06
CA LEU A 35 -10.65 4.71 -17.47
C LEU A 35 -9.13 4.70 -17.67
N MET A 36 -8.56 3.61 -18.20
CA MET A 36 -7.13 3.57 -18.51
C MET A 36 -6.80 4.53 -19.65
N LYS A 37 -5.69 5.24 -19.49
CA LYS A 37 -5.13 6.17 -20.47
C LYS A 37 -3.70 5.76 -20.78
N PRO A 38 -3.14 6.15 -21.93
CA PRO A 38 -1.73 5.83 -22.27
C PRO A 38 -0.70 6.35 -21.25
N ASN A 39 -1.08 7.39 -20.48
CA ASN A 39 -0.25 7.97 -19.43
C ASN A 39 -0.62 7.48 -18.02
N THR A 40 -1.53 6.52 -17.87
CA THR A 40 -1.85 5.93 -16.55
C THR A 40 -0.62 5.25 -15.97
N ARG A 41 -0.21 5.65 -14.77
CA ARG A 41 1.00 5.16 -14.10
C ARG A 41 0.71 4.19 -12.97
N ALA A 42 -0.44 4.33 -12.33
CA ALA A 42 -0.81 3.45 -11.23
C ALA A 42 -2.34 3.37 -11.06
N VAL A 43 -2.79 2.22 -10.60
CA VAL A 43 -4.11 2.01 -10.02
C VAL A 43 -3.92 1.91 -8.51
N VAL A 44 -4.65 2.74 -7.77
CA VAL A 44 -4.61 2.78 -6.31
C VAL A 44 -5.98 2.43 -5.77
N CYS A 45 -6.09 1.37 -4.99
CA CYS A 45 -7.37 0.91 -4.45
C CYS A 45 -7.22 0.40 -3.02
N THR A 46 -8.34 0.33 -2.30
CA THR A 46 -8.40 -0.44 -1.05
C THR A 46 -8.69 -1.92 -1.38
N ASN A 47 -8.18 -2.83 -0.57
CA ASN A 47 -8.56 -4.24 -0.71
C ASN A 47 -9.99 -4.47 -0.20
N ALA A 48 -10.36 -3.84 0.94
CA ALA A 48 -11.72 -3.82 1.43
C ALA A 48 -12.12 -2.44 1.94
N SER A 49 -13.40 -2.10 1.79
CA SER A 49 -13.98 -0.86 2.29
C SER A 49 -14.20 -0.93 3.80
N ASN A 50 -13.74 0.09 4.54
CA ASN A 50 -14.04 0.24 5.97
C ASN A 50 -15.48 0.68 6.24
N LEU A 51 -16.22 1.11 5.24
CA LEU A 51 -17.58 1.60 5.36
C LEU A 51 -18.61 0.54 5.01
N THR A 52 -18.43 -0.14 3.86
CA THR A 52 -19.39 -1.12 3.34
C THR A 52 -18.97 -2.57 3.58
N GLY A 53 -17.70 -2.83 3.89
CA GLY A 53 -17.14 -4.18 4.00
C GLY A 53 -16.88 -4.86 2.65
N THR A 54 -17.22 -4.21 1.54
CA THR A 54 -17.00 -4.76 0.20
C THR A 54 -15.52 -5.03 -0.04
N VAL A 55 -15.21 -6.25 -0.46
CA VAL A 55 -13.85 -6.68 -0.84
C VAL A 55 -13.71 -6.61 -2.35
N LEU A 56 -12.65 -5.98 -2.83
CA LEU A 56 -12.37 -5.85 -4.26
C LEU A 56 -11.57 -7.05 -4.79
N ASP A 57 -11.87 -7.47 -6.01
CA ASP A 57 -11.09 -8.46 -6.76
C ASP A 57 -9.80 -7.82 -7.29
N ILE A 58 -8.77 -7.88 -6.46
CA ILE A 58 -7.46 -7.27 -6.77
C ILE A 58 -6.78 -7.98 -7.94
N GLU A 59 -6.92 -9.29 -8.09
CA GLU A 59 -6.33 -10.03 -9.21
C GLU A 59 -6.86 -9.51 -10.55
N ARG A 60 -8.16 -9.27 -10.63
CA ARG A 60 -8.81 -8.72 -11.82
C ARG A 60 -8.36 -7.28 -12.11
N ILE A 61 -8.29 -6.44 -11.08
CA ILE A 61 -7.78 -5.07 -11.20
C ILE A 61 -6.33 -5.08 -11.67
N ALA A 62 -5.49 -5.92 -11.08
CA ALA A 62 -4.06 -6.01 -11.40
C ALA A 62 -3.83 -6.48 -12.83
N LYS A 63 -4.60 -7.44 -13.32
CA LYS A 63 -4.54 -7.90 -14.71
C LYS A 63 -4.78 -6.73 -15.69
N THR A 64 -5.82 -5.94 -15.44
CA THR A 64 -6.12 -4.75 -16.25
C THR A 64 -5.02 -3.70 -16.14
N ALA A 65 -4.57 -3.35 -14.94
CA ALA A 65 -3.53 -2.36 -14.75
C ALA A 65 -2.22 -2.74 -15.46
N HIS A 66 -1.77 -3.98 -15.28
CA HIS A 66 -0.53 -4.48 -15.86
C HIS A 66 -0.58 -4.58 -17.39
N SER A 67 -1.73 -4.88 -18.00
CA SER A 67 -1.88 -4.87 -19.46
C SER A 67 -1.67 -3.49 -20.07
N HIS A 68 -1.79 -2.43 -19.26
CA HIS A 68 -1.51 -1.03 -19.64
C HIS A 68 -0.18 -0.51 -19.08
N GLY A 69 0.64 -1.37 -18.46
CA GLY A 69 1.93 -0.98 -17.87
C GLY A 69 1.80 -0.12 -16.60
N ALA A 70 0.64 -0.10 -15.95
CA ALA A 70 0.39 0.64 -14.72
C ALA A 70 0.68 -0.23 -13.49
N LEU A 71 1.21 0.39 -12.42
CA LEU A 71 1.44 -0.26 -11.13
C LEU A 71 0.13 -0.44 -10.36
N VAL A 72 0.09 -1.44 -9.47
CA VAL A 72 -1.02 -1.71 -8.56
C VAL A 72 -0.61 -1.45 -7.12
N ILE A 73 -1.21 -0.44 -6.51
CA ILE A 73 -0.98 -0.02 -5.12
C ILE A 73 -2.23 -0.32 -4.31
N VAL A 74 -2.11 -1.18 -3.31
CA VAL A 74 -3.25 -1.65 -2.52
C VAL A 74 -3.13 -1.19 -1.07
N ASP A 75 -4.17 -0.55 -0.58
CA ASP A 75 -4.38 -0.30 0.85
C ASP A 75 -5.09 -1.50 1.48
N ALA A 76 -4.35 -2.32 2.21
CA ALA A 76 -4.83 -3.49 2.93
C ALA A 76 -5.10 -3.22 4.41
N SER A 77 -5.28 -1.96 4.81
CA SER A 77 -5.48 -1.61 6.22
C SER A 77 -6.69 -2.28 6.88
N GLN A 78 -7.67 -2.74 6.10
CA GLN A 78 -8.84 -3.46 6.61
C GLN A 78 -8.68 -4.98 6.54
N THR A 79 -7.76 -5.49 5.73
CA THR A 79 -7.68 -6.92 5.41
C THR A 79 -6.41 -7.60 5.90
N ALA A 80 -5.32 -6.84 6.08
CA ALA A 80 -4.08 -7.41 6.61
C ALA A 80 -4.30 -8.04 8.00
N GLY A 81 -3.99 -9.34 8.11
CA GLY A 81 -4.14 -10.13 9.32
C GLY A 81 -5.52 -10.77 9.54
N CYS A 82 -6.51 -10.51 8.69
CA CYS A 82 -7.84 -11.14 8.77
C CYS A 82 -8.40 -11.61 7.43
N TRP A 83 -7.65 -11.43 6.35
CA TRP A 83 -7.98 -11.90 5.02
C TRP A 83 -6.71 -12.38 4.31
N PRO A 84 -6.75 -13.50 3.59
CA PRO A 84 -5.58 -14.00 2.88
C PRO A 84 -5.12 -13.00 1.80
N ILE A 85 -3.86 -12.60 1.86
CA ILE A 85 -3.25 -11.71 0.86
C ILE A 85 -1.95 -12.34 0.38
N ASP A 86 -1.88 -12.63 -0.91
CA ASP A 86 -0.65 -13.04 -1.59
C ASP A 86 -0.34 -12.01 -2.67
N MET A 87 0.67 -11.18 -2.42
CA MET A 87 1.05 -10.11 -3.35
C MET A 87 1.42 -10.62 -4.74
N LYS A 88 2.10 -11.77 -4.82
CA LYS A 88 2.53 -12.34 -6.10
C LYS A 88 1.34 -12.85 -6.91
N LYS A 89 0.49 -13.65 -6.27
CA LYS A 89 -0.70 -14.21 -6.88
C LYS A 89 -1.69 -13.11 -7.30
N MET A 90 -1.92 -12.14 -6.41
CA MET A 90 -2.86 -11.05 -6.66
C MET A 90 -2.31 -9.95 -7.58
N GLY A 91 -1.03 -10.02 -7.96
CA GLY A 91 -0.41 -9.02 -8.82
C GLY A 91 -0.22 -7.65 -8.16
N ILE A 92 -0.02 -7.61 -6.84
CA ILE A 92 0.16 -6.36 -6.09
C ILE A 92 1.61 -5.92 -6.20
N ASP A 93 1.84 -4.70 -6.66
CA ASP A 93 3.18 -4.11 -6.77
C ASP A 93 3.60 -3.40 -5.48
N VAL A 94 2.66 -2.74 -4.82
CA VAL A 94 2.88 -2.07 -3.53
C VAL A 94 1.69 -2.34 -2.61
N LEU A 95 1.94 -2.91 -1.43
CA LEU A 95 0.95 -3.16 -0.40
C LEU A 95 1.21 -2.26 0.80
N CYS A 96 0.20 -1.49 1.19
CA CYS A 96 0.23 -0.65 2.39
C CYS A 96 -0.71 -1.22 3.45
N PHE A 97 -0.30 -1.22 4.72
CA PHE A 97 -1.14 -1.73 5.79
C PHE A 97 -0.89 -1.02 7.11
N THR A 98 -1.87 -1.07 8.01
CA THR A 98 -1.75 -0.63 9.40
C THR A 98 -1.64 -1.82 10.33
N GLY A 99 -0.83 -1.68 11.40
CA GLY A 99 -0.56 -2.77 12.31
C GLY A 99 -1.61 -2.99 13.41
N HIS A 100 -2.41 -1.96 13.73
CA HIS A 100 -3.30 -1.96 14.91
C HIS A 100 -4.73 -2.47 14.64
N LYS A 101 -5.01 -2.98 13.44
CA LYS A 101 -6.30 -3.59 13.07
C LYS A 101 -6.21 -5.12 13.07
N GLY A 102 -6.54 -5.78 11.97
CA GLY A 102 -6.52 -7.24 11.86
C GLY A 102 -5.19 -7.89 12.22
N LEU A 103 -4.07 -7.18 12.06
CA LEU A 103 -2.76 -7.63 12.51
C LEU A 103 -2.55 -7.63 14.03
N MET A 104 -3.51 -7.10 14.83
CA MET A 104 -3.47 -7.09 16.31
C MET A 104 -2.24 -6.44 16.93
N GLY A 105 -1.49 -5.66 16.17
CA GLY A 105 -0.29 -4.96 16.64
C GLY A 105 -0.61 -3.64 17.35
N PRO A 106 0.40 -3.00 17.95
CA PRO A 106 0.23 -1.72 18.62
C PRO A 106 -0.16 -0.58 17.67
N GLN A 107 -0.85 0.44 18.20
CA GLN A 107 -1.07 1.70 17.47
C GLN A 107 0.26 2.36 17.07
N GLY A 108 0.24 3.12 15.99
CA GLY A 108 1.45 3.76 15.45
C GLY A 108 2.39 2.79 14.72
N THR A 109 1.91 1.59 14.41
CA THR A 109 2.62 0.62 13.57
C THR A 109 1.90 0.39 12.24
N GLY A 110 2.63 -0.07 11.26
CA GLY A 110 2.17 -0.39 9.93
C GLY A 110 3.37 -0.64 9.03
N GLY A 111 3.12 -0.84 7.76
CA GLY A 111 4.20 -1.10 6.83
C GLY A 111 3.79 -0.93 5.38
N ILE A 112 4.82 -0.98 4.55
CA ILE A 112 4.72 -1.01 3.11
C ILE A 112 5.56 -2.20 2.61
N CYS A 113 4.96 -3.06 1.82
CA CYS A 113 5.66 -4.10 1.08
C CYS A 113 5.76 -3.68 -0.38
N VAL A 114 6.97 -3.72 -0.92
CA VAL A 114 7.27 -3.24 -2.27
C VAL A 114 7.82 -4.41 -3.07
N LYS A 115 7.27 -4.64 -4.25
CA LYS A 115 7.75 -5.64 -5.18
C LYS A 115 9.17 -5.29 -5.63
N GLU A 116 10.01 -6.30 -5.78
CA GLU A 116 11.38 -6.14 -6.25
C GLU A 116 11.42 -5.40 -7.61
N GLY A 117 12.41 -4.52 -7.76
CA GLY A 117 12.58 -3.68 -8.95
C GLY A 117 11.78 -2.37 -8.93
N ILE A 118 10.92 -2.13 -7.94
CA ILE A 118 10.21 -0.86 -7.82
C ILE A 118 10.97 0.07 -6.87
N GLU A 119 11.32 1.24 -7.38
CA GLU A 119 11.97 2.28 -6.59
C GLU A 119 10.98 3.34 -6.10
N ILE A 120 10.94 3.51 -4.78
CA ILE A 120 10.18 4.59 -4.13
C ILE A 120 11.17 5.65 -3.62
N ARG A 121 10.94 6.91 -3.97
CA ARG A 121 11.74 8.02 -3.43
C ARG A 121 11.44 8.22 -1.95
N PRO A 122 12.45 8.59 -1.13
CA PRO A 122 12.20 8.96 0.26
C PRO A 122 11.16 10.06 0.36
N PHE A 123 10.15 9.87 1.21
CA PHE A 123 9.16 10.89 1.53
C PHE A 123 9.68 11.81 2.64
N LYS A 124 10.42 11.23 3.58
CA LYS A 124 11.10 11.93 4.67
C LYS A 124 12.59 11.61 4.63
N VAL A 125 13.41 12.58 4.95
CA VAL A 125 14.86 12.42 5.10
C VAL A 125 15.29 12.94 6.47
N GLY A 126 16.29 12.30 7.08
CA GLY A 126 16.77 12.68 8.40
C GLY A 126 17.76 11.66 8.95
N GLY A 127 18.03 11.72 10.24
CA GLY A 127 18.87 10.74 10.91
C GLY A 127 18.30 9.33 10.74
N SER A 128 19.13 8.39 10.33
CA SER A 128 18.75 6.99 10.07
C SER A 128 19.43 6.00 11.00
N GLY A 129 20.38 6.46 11.84
CA GLY A 129 21.23 5.59 12.68
C GLY A 129 22.33 4.85 11.91
N VAL A 130 22.36 5.00 10.58
CA VAL A 130 23.39 4.40 9.72
C VAL A 130 23.97 5.47 8.79
N GLN A 131 25.22 5.27 8.31
CA GLN A 131 25.90 6.18 7.39
C GLN A 131 25.93 7.65 7.90
N SER A 132 26.19 7.85 9.19
CA SER A 132 26.04 9.15 9.88
C SER A 132 26.88 10.29 9.28
N TYR A 133 27.92 10.00 8.54
CA TYR A 133 28.77 11.00 7.86
C TYR A 133 28.36 11.26 6.40
N SER A 134 27.38 10.50 5.88
CA SER A 134 26.87 10.74 4.53
C SER A 134 26.05 12.03 4.49
N ARG A 135 26.23 12.79 3.41
CA ARG A 135 25.41 13.99 3.13
C ARG A 135 24.04 13.64 2.54
N THR A 136 23.88 12.41 2.07
CA THR A 136 22.66 11.93 1.45
C THR A 136 21.99 10.91 2.34
N HIS A 137 20.67 10.83 2.25
CA HIS A 137 19.89 9.79 2.91
C HIS A 137 20.24 8.41 2.32
N PRO A 138 20.27 7.34 3.12
CA PRO A 138 20.56 5.99 2.62
C PRO A 138 19.65 5.60 1.46
N ALA A 139 20.24 4.97 0.44
CA ALA A 139 19.51 4.60 -0.77
C ALA A 139 18.83 3.22 -0.68
N GLU A 140 19.23 2.42 0.31
CA GLU A 140 18.83 1.02 0.41
C GLU A 140 17.60 0.82 1.29
N TYR A 141 16.73 -0.10 0.91
CA TYR A 141 15.62 -0.52 1.75
C TYR A 141 16.10 -1.34 2.94
N PRO A 142 15.45 -1.30 4.09
CA PRO A 142 14.25 -0.49 4.40
C PRO A 142 14.58 0.97 4.77
N THR A 143 15.83 1.32 5.06
CA THR A 143 16.27 2.61 5.61
C THR A 143 15.93 3.78 4.70
N ARG A 144 15.90 3.56 3.41
CA ARG A 144 15.48 4.54 2.40
C ARG A 144 14.15 5.23 2.71
N LEU A 145 13.21 4.52 3.31
CA LEU A 145 11.87 5.03 3.62
C LEU A 145 11.68 5.39 5.09
N GLU A 146 12.73 5.26 5.89
CA GLU A 146 12.70 5.52 7.32
C GLU A 146 13.50 6.77 7.67
N ALA A 147 12.97 7.62 8.54
CA ALA A 147 13.67 8.79 9.04
C ALA A 147 13.37 9.02 10.53
N GLY A 148 14.41 9.24 11.31
CA GLY A 148 14.34 9.34 12.76
C GLY A 148 14.49 7.98 13.46
N THR A 149 14.47 7.98 14.79
CA THR A 149 14.48 6.76 15.59
C THR A 149 13.19 5.99 15.39
N LEU A 150 13.30 4.73 14.99
CA LEU A 150 12.15 3.86 14.75
C LEU A 150 11.40 3.55 16.05
N ASN A 151 10.10 3.29 15.93
CA ASN A 151 9.27 2.79 17.02
C ASN A 151 9.60 1.30 17.32
N GLY A 152 10.77 1.05 17.89
CA GLY A 152 11.26 -0.31 18.13
C GLY A 152 10.32 -1.16 18.99
N HIS A 153 9.71 -0.57 20.00
CA HIS A 153 8.74 -1.27 20.87
C HIS A 153 7.48 -1.67 20.10
N GLY A 154 6.94 -0.74 19.29
CA GLY A 154 5.78 -1.02 18.46
C GLY A 154 6.07 -2.06 17.38
N ILE A 155 7.24 -1.98 16.73
CA ILE A 155 7.66 -2.94 15.72
C ILE A 155 7.83 -4.35 16.32
N ALA A 156 8.45 -4.46 17.50
CA ALA A 156 8.57 -5.73 18.23
C ALA A 156 7.18 -6.32 18.56
N GLY A 157 6.25 -5.48 19.04
CA GLY A 157 4.88 -5.90 19.31
C GLY A 157 4.13 -6.33 18.06
N LEU A 158 4.30 -5.61 16.94
CA LEU A 158 3.73 -6.02 15.63
C LEU A 158 4.33 -7.35 15.16
N GLY A 159 5.63 -7.56 15.36
CA GLY A 159 6.29 -8.82 15.03
C GLY A 159 5.73 -10.00 15.81
N ALA A 160 5.49 -9.82 17.13
CA ALA A 160 4.86 -10.85 17.97
C ALA A 160 3.42 -11.16 17.53
N ALA A 161 2.65 -10.13 17.17
CA ALA A 161 1.28 -10.28 16.67
C ALA A 161 1.25 -11.00 15.30
N ALA A 162 2.14 -10.63 14.39
CA ALA A 162 2.27 -11.30 13.09
C ALA A 162 2.66 -12.79 13.24
N LYS A 163 3.55 -13.10 14.18
CA LYS A 163 3.90 -14.49 14.51
C LYS A 163 2.68 -15.27 15.01
N PHE A 164 1.92 -14.70 15.96
CA PHE A 164 0.68 -15.31 16.45
C PHE A 164 -0.31 -15.61 15.32
N ILE A 165 -0.55 -14.65 14.42
CA ILE A 165 -1.45 -14.84 13.27
C ILE A 165 -0.92 -15.94 12.34
N SER A 166 0.40 -15.97 12.09
CA SER A 166 1.02 -16.99 11.24
C SER A 166 0.87 -18.42 11.80
N GLU A 167 0.83 -18.56 13.13
CA GLU A 167 0.64 -19.84 13.81
C GLU A 167 -0.84 -20.23 13.93
N THR A 168 -1.73 -19.25 14.02
CA THR A 168 -3.18 -19.47 14.21
C THR A 168 -3.93 -19.54 12.89
N GLY A 169 -3.47 -18.83 11.86
CA GLY A 169 -4.12 -18.66 10.56
C GLY A 169 -5.01 -17.41 10.48
N VAL A 170 -5.47 -17.11 9.27
CA VAL A 170 -6.43 -16.05 8.92
C VAL A 170 -7.68 -16.64 8.26
#